data_4aaea11760ba2bdf40e6915f793658ed
#
_entry.id   4aaea11760ba2bdf40e6915f793658ed
#
_cell.length_a   1.000
_cell.length_b   1.000
_cell.length_c   1.000
_cell.angle_alpha   90.00
_cell.angle_beta   90.00
_cell.angle_gamma   90.00
#
_symmetry.space_group_name_H-M   'P 1'
#
loop_
_entity.id
_entity.type
_entity.pdbx_description
1 polymer ?
#
loop_
_entity_poly.entity_id
_entity_poly.type
_entity_poly.pdbx_seq_one_letter_code
_entity_poly.pdbx_strand_id
1 'polypeptide(L)'
;MTNEKNISKIDSDLFGGFWPGIQLYYPPVKYSPSNSTYEDLEAASARFKKHAHQTIAHTLIFDLEDGCSKKELSRELLKLELGDLRKSRPDVQIAIRINPFRTIEFEKDITLLKVVSDYVDVVMLAKAGEAYGSAEVRDLSSILLDLNPKITIQPIIEHPRSLKIVPDLMSYNTVKHVVFGIHDFSKAMGINITPANWIEELTYFLNQIMFEARIAGKGVIGGVETLIGEHTMPEKFIEPHDVRRWLDLHGDDESRIVYRHAVTEAEKGLTGKQVIHPGHIHLCKVAYTPSPTEINLRIRVLKAAIEADALLGGAIKFEGEMLDPPMFGKALQTLLRAHALRALNQEDTNFAISVLNKLPAQVIRENWPYGAIL
;
A
#
# COMPACT_ATOMS: atom_id res chain seq x y z
N MET A 1 20.84 29.13 16.97
CA MET A 1 21.26 27.78 17.38
C MET A 1 20.03 26.88 17.23
N THR A 2 19.83 26.41 16.03
CA THR A 2 18.71 25.55 15.68
C THR A 2 19.12 24.10 15.92
N ASN A 3 18.38 23.42 16.77
CA ASN A 3 18.54 22.01 17.08
C ASN A 3 18.63 21.18 15.80
N GLU A 4 19.83 20.76 15.44
CA GLU A 4 20.07 19.60 14.59
C GLU A 4 19.56 18.37 15.38
N LYS A 5 18.29 18.05 15.20
CA LYS A 5 17.82 16.72 15.55
C LYS A 5 18.57 15.74 14.64
N ASN A 6 19.54 15.05 15.21
CA ASN A 6 20.18 13.91 14.60
C ASN A 6 19.10 12.99 13.98
N ILE A 7 19.05 12.95 12.65
CA ILE A 7 18.30 11.95 11.90
C ILE A 7 19.06 10.61 12.02
N SER A 8 19.35 10.18 13.23
CA SER A 8 20.09 8.95 13.52
C SER A 8 19.21 7.69 13.53
N LYS A 9 17.91 7.87 13.29
CA LYS A 9 16.96 6.80 13.02
C LYS A 9 16.07 7.28 11.88
N ILE A 10 16.38 6.85 10.68
CA ILE A 10 15.34 6.72 9.66
C ILE A 10 14.44 5.62 10.20
N ASP A 11 13.39 6.06 10.84
CA ASP A 11 12.37 5.17 11.35
C ASP A 11 11.83 4.40 10.16
N SER A 12 11.90 3.07 10.20
CA SER A 12 11.24 2.22 9.20
C SER A 12 9.77 2.59 9.04
N ASP A 13 9.18 3.18 10.08
CA ASP A 13 7.83 3.71 10.10
C ASP A 13 7.64 4.91 9.15
N LEU A 14 8.67 5.74 8.93
CA LEU A 14 8.58 6.90 8.07
C LEU A 14 8.46 6.51 6.58
N PHE A 15 9.23 5.55 6.12
CA PHE A 15 9.24 5.11 4.73
C PHE A 15 8.28 3.95 4.47
N GLY A 16 8.15 3.00 5.40
CA GLY A 16 7.17 1.93 5.35
C GLY A 16 5.74 2.46 5.29
N GLY A 17 5.48 3.59 5.99
CA GLY A 17 4.20 4.28 5.95
C GLY A 17 3.84 4.86 4.59
N PHE A 18 4.81 5.19 3.72
CA PHE A 18 4.54 5.72 2.38
C PHE A 18 4.38 4.64 1.30
N TRP A 19 5.13 3.53 1.38
CA TRP A 19 5.01 2.39 0.48
C TRP A 19 4.39 1.20 1.22
N PRO A 20 3.06 1.12 1.33
CA PRO A 20 2.39 0.03 2.02
C PRO A 20 2.52 -1.31 1.28
N GLY A 21 3.03 -1.28 0.05
CA GLY A 21 3.26 -2.46 -0.76
C GLY A 21 1.99 -3.22 -1.11
N ILE A 22 2.02 -4.55 -0.99
CA ILE A 22 0.90 -5.40 -1.36
C ILE A 22 0.02 -5.65 -0.16
N GLN A 23 -1.27 -5.35 -0.32
CA GLN A 23 -2.30 -5.48 0.69
C GLN A 23 -3.25 -6.62 0.30
N LEU A 24 -3.36 -7.63 1.14
CA LEU A 24 -4.24 -8.79 0.91
C LEU A 24 -5.56 -8.63 1.65
N TYR A 25 -6.67 -8.65 0.93
CA TYR A 25 -7.98 -8.86 1.54
C TYR A 25 -8.09 -10.24 2.15
N TYR A 26 -8.37 -10.28 3.44
CA TYR A 26 -8.55 -11.50 4.20
C TYR A 26 -9.96 -11.51 4.80
N PRO A 27 -10.89 -12.31 4.26
CA PRO A 27 -12.23 -12.43 4.85
C PRO A 27 -12.12 -13.15 6.20
N PRO A 28 -12.53 -12.49 7.32
CA PRO A 28 -12.44 -13.12 8.64
C PRO A 28 -13.22 -14.44 8.72
N VAL A 29 -14.43 -14.46 8.16
CA VAL A 29 -15.28 -15.65 8.06
C VAL A 29 -15.59 -15.97 6.60
N LYS A 30 -15.36 -17.21 6.18
CA LYS A 30 -15.60 -17.66 4.80
C LYS A 30 -16.87 -18.50 4.66
N TYR A 31 -17.48 -18.38 3.48
CA TYR A 31 -18.47 -19.35 3.03
C TYR A 31 -17.76 -20.61 2.51
N SER A 32 -18.23 -21.78 2.95
CA SER A 32 -17.76 -23.09 2.49
C SER A 32 -18.76 -23.66 1.48
N PRO A 33 -18.45 -23.65 0.18
CA PRO A 33 -19.37 -24.19 -0.84
C PRO A 33 -19.67 -25.69 -0.64
N SER A 34 -18.69 -26.46 -0.15
CA SER A 34 -18.83 -27.90 0.07
C SER A 34 -19.90 -28.23 1.12
N ASN A 35 -20.06 -27.40 2.12
CA ASN A 35 -21.02 -27.59 3.20
C ASN A 35 -22.24 -26.67 3.06
N SER A 36 -22.28 -25.82 2.04
CA SER A 36 -23.32 -24.80 1.82
C SER A 36 -23.60 -23.92 3.06
N THR A 37 -22.56 -23.63 3.84
CA THR A 37 -22.65 -22.84 5.08
C THR A 37 -21.42 -21.97 5.28
N TYR A 38 -21.50 -21.02 6.21
CA TYR A 38 -20.34 -20.25 6.67
C TYR A 38 -19.58 -21.03 7.74
N GLU A 39 -18.27 -20.76 7.85
CA GLU A 39 -17.45 -21.21 8.98
C GLU A 39 -18.07 -20.72 10.30
N ASP A 40 -18.00 -21.55 11.33
CA ASP A 40 -18.19 -21.11 12.72
C ASP A 40 -16.92 -20.43 13.25
N LEU A 41 -16.96 -19.97 14.50
CA LEU A 41 -15.84 -19.25 15.11
C LEU A 41 -14.59 -20.14 15.25
N GLU A 42 -14.75 -21.42 15.57
CA GLU A 42 -13.64 -22.34 15.76
C GLU A 42 -12.92 -22.64 14.43
N ALA A 43 -13.66 -22.95 13.38
CA ALA A 43 -13.12 -23.18 12.05
C ALA A 43 -12.45 -21.91 11.48
N ALA A 44 -13.08 -20.75 11.66
CA ALA A 44 -12.53 -19.48 11.25
C ALA A 44 -11.22 -19.13 12.00
N SER A 45 -11.17 -19.37 13.32
CA SER A 45 -9.96 -19.19 14.14
C SER A 45 -8.83 -20.13 13.71
N ALA A 46 -9.12 -21.41 13.49
CA ALA A 46 -8.13 -22.39 13.01
C ALA A 46 -7.53 -21.96 11.65
N ARG A 47 -8.39 -21.53 10.70
CA ARG A 47 -7.95 -21.02 9.41
C ARG A 47 -7.14 -19.73 9.55
N PHE A 48 -7.57 -18.82 10.43
CA PHE A 48 -6.85 -17.57 10.70
C PHE A 48 -5.42 -17.83 11.17
N LYS A 49 -5.25 -18.69 12.17
CA LYS A 49 -3.94 -19.10 12.71
C LYS A 49 -3.06 -19.75 11.64
N LYS A 50 -3.65 -20.55 10.76
CA LYS A 50 -2.91 -21.22 9.69
C LYS A 50 -2.45 -20.27 8.58
N HIS A 51 -3.29 -19.30 8.16
CA HIS A 51 -3.04 -18.54 6.94
C HIS A 51 -2.64 -17.08 7.18
N ALA A 52 -3.25 -16.38 8.16
CA ALA A 52 -2.89 -14.99 8.44
C ALA A 52 -1.46 -14.88 8.96
N HIS A 53 -1.03 -15.81 9.81
CA HIS A 53 0.33 -15.84 10.36
C HIS A 53 1.41 -16.21 9.33
N GLN A 54 1.05 -16.80 8.20
CA GLN A 54 1.98 -17.21 7.13
C GLN A 54 1.94 -16.29 5.90
N THR A 55 1.22 -15.18 5.97
CA THR A 55 1.13 -14.27 4.83
C THR A 55 2.48 -13.69 4.44
N ILE A 56 2.70 -13.54 3.13
CA ILE A 56 3.83 -12.82 2.56
C ILE A 56 3.43 -11.40 2.12
N ALA A 57 2.17 -11.00 2.31
CA ALA A 57 1.72 -9.63 2.05
C ALA A 57 2.35 -8.65 3.07
N HIS A 58 2.46 -7.39 2.68
CA HIS A 58 2.90 -6.34 3.59
C HIS A 58 1.79 -5.90 4.56
N THR A 59 0.53 -6.00 4.10
CA THR A 59 -0.66 -5.64 4.87
C THR A 59 -1.72 -6.74 4.75
N LEU A 60 -2.37 -7.10 5.85
CA LEU A 60 -3.62 -7.85 5.84
C LEU A 60 -4.80 -6.91 6.06
N ILE A 61 -5.79 -6.97 5.18
CA ILE A 61 -7.03 -6.21 5.28
C ILE A 61 -8.13 -7.14 5.75
N PHE A 62 -8.60 -6.94 6.98
CA PHE A 62 -9.76 -7.64 7.50
C PHE A 62 -11.03 -6.89 7.10
N ASP A 63 -11.82 -7.52 6.23
CA ASP A 63 -12.98 -6.88 5.64
C ASP A 63 -14.24 -7.08 6.49
N LEU A 64 -14.88 -5.97 6.87
CA LEU A 64 -16.16 -5.95 7.56
C LEU A 64 -17.28 -5.30 6.71
N GLU A 65 -16.97 -4.96 5.45
CA GLU A 65 -17.88 -4.25 4.55
C GLU A 65 -18.54 -5.23 3.55
N ASP A 66 -18.49 -4.97 2.25
CA ASP A 66 -19.24 -5.71 1.22
C ASP A 66 -18.79 -7.17 1.05
N GLY A 67 -17.49 -7.47 1.23
CA GLY A 67 -16.97 -8.83 1.18
C GLY A 67 -17.26 -9.68 2.43
N CYS A 68 -17.96 -9.13 3.44
CA CYS A 68 -18.22 -9.77 4.71
C CYS A 68 -19.73 -9.99 4.96
N SER A 69 -20.19 -11.23 4.79
CA SER A 69 -21.60 -11.57 5.05
C SER A 69 -21.90 -11.87 6.53
N LYS A 70 -20.89 -12.27 7.33
CA LYS A 70 -21.04 -12.64 8.74
C LYS A 70 -20.31 -11.64 9.64
N LYS A 71 -20.75 -10.37 9.60
CA LYS A 71 -20.06 -9.24 10.24
C LYS A 71 -19.87 -9.41 11.75
N GLU A 72 -20.90 -9.86 12.48
CA GLU A 72 -20.79 -10.07 13.94
C GLU A 72 -19.76 -11.14 14.29
N LEU A 73 -19.83 -12.28 13.63
CA LEU A 73 -18.88 -13.38 13.86
C LEU A 73 -17.45 -12.96 13.46
N SER A 74 -17.31 -12.14 12.41
CA SER A 74 -16.03 -11.59 12.00
C SER A 74 -15.46 -10.63 13.05
N ARG A 75 -16.28 -9.78 13.67
CA ARG A 75 -15.85 -8.91 14.77
C ARG A 75 -15.38 -9.71 15.99
N GLU A 76 -16.13 -10.78 16.35
CA GLU A 76 -15.73 -11.67 17.45
C GLU A 76 -14.38 -12.36 17.16
N LEU A 77 -14.19 -12.87 15.95
CA LEU A 77 -12.91 -13.45 15.55
C LEU A 77 -11.75 -12.45 15.65
N LEU A 78 -11.94 -11.22 15.19
CA LEU A 78 -10.89 -10.20 15.25
C LEU A 78 -10.54 -9.83 16.70
N LYS A 79 -11.50 -9.75 17.60
CA LYS A 79 -11.24 -9.55 19.04
C LYS A 79 -10.39 -10.68 19.62
N LEU A 80 -10.62 -11.90 19.17
CA LEU A 80 -9.92 -13.10 19.67
C LEU A 80 -8.48 -13.20 19.12
N GLU A 81 -8.27 -12.91 17.83
CA GLU A 81 -7.05 -13.33 17.13
C GLU A 81 -6.03 -12.21 16.85
N LEU A 82 -6.44 -10.93 16.83
CA LEU A 82 -5.52 -9.85 16.41
C LEU A 82 -4.33 -9.66 17.36
N GLY A 83 -4.53 -9.88 18.65
CA GLY A 83 -3.45 -9.77 19.64
C GLY A 83 -2.33 -10.78 19.40
N ASP A 84 -2.67 -12.01 19.08
CA ASP A 84 -1.69 -13.05 18.80
C ASP A 84 -1.04 -12.88 17.41
N LEU A 85 -1.80 -12.41 16.41
CA LEU A 85 -1.24 -12.05 15.12
C LEU A 85 -0.20 -10.94 15.27
N ARG A 86 -0.50 -9.87 16.01
CA ARG A 86 0.44 -8.75 16.23
C ARG A 86 1.73 -9.20 16.90
N LYS A 87 1.64 -10.10 17.90
CA LYS A 87 2.82 -10.64 18.60
C LYS A 87 3.71 -11.49 17.67
N SER A 88 3.09 -12.34 16.85
CA SER A 88 3.83 -13.28 15.98
C SER A 88 4.31 -12.63 14.68
N ARG A 89 3.62 -11.59 14.19
CA ARG A 89 3.90 -10.89 12.93
C ARG A 89 3.92 -9.37 13.15
N PRO A 90 4.87 -8.86 13.94
CA PRO A 90 5.04 -7.40 14.14
C PRO A 90 5.42 -6.68 12.83
N ASP A 91 5.87 -7.43 11.85
CA ASP A 91 6.28 -6.98 10.52
C ASP A 91 5.12 -6.73 9.55
N VAL A 92 3.94 -7.30 9.78
CA VAL A 92 2.76 -7.16 8.91
C VAL A 92 1.88 -6.03 9.41
N GLN A 93 1.48 -5.12 8.52
CA GLN A 93 0.46 -4.12 8.86
C GLN A 93 -0.91 -4.79 8.94
N ILE A 94 -1.68 -4.39 9.95
CA ILE A 94 -3.05 -4.85 10.18
C ILE A 94 -4.00 -3.71 9.81
N ALA A 95 -4.82 -3.93 8.78
CA ALA A 95 -5.84 -3.01 8.33
C ALA A 95 -7.24 -3.61 8.59
N ILE A 96 -8.20 -2.77 8.98
CA ILE A 96 -9.61 -3.15 9.04
C ILE A 96 -10.39 -2.26 8.08
N ARG A 97 -11.09 -2.86 7.10
CA ARG A 97 -12.05 -2.15 6.27
C ARG A 97 -13.39 -2.10 7.01
N ILE A 98 -13.78 -0.90 7.42
CA ILE A 98 -15.00 -0.63 8.14
C ILE A 98 -16.15 -0.23 7.19
N ASN A 99 -17.36 -0.35 7.67
CA ASN A 99 -18.57 0.03 6.95
C ASN A 99 -18.66 1.55 6.72
N PRO A 100 -19.49 2.00 5.76
CA PRO A 100 -19.68 3.41 5.46
C PRO A 100 -20.11 4.22 6.69
N PHE A 101 -19.61 5.46 6.75
CA PHE A 101 -19.78 6.38 7.88
C PHE A 101 -21.24 6.55 8.29
N ARG A 102 -21.50 6.57 9.61
CA ARG A 102 -22.83 6.73 10.24
C ARG A 102 -23.87 5.66 9.88
N THR A 103 -23.44 4.49 9.42
CA THR A 103 -24.33 3.31 9.36
C THR A 103 -24.35 2.58 10.70
N ILE A 104 -25.37 1.74 10.93
CA ILE A 104 -25.43 0.90 12.15
C ILE A 104 -24.19 0.00 12.23
N GLU A 105 -23.73 -0.52 11.11
CA GLU A 105 -22.54 -1.37 11.07
C GLU A 105 -21.25 -0.59 11.35
N PHE A 106 -21.17 0.68 10.92
CA PHE A 106 -20.06 1.57 11.29
C PHE A 106 -19.94 1.72 12.81
N GLU A 107 -21.03 1.96 13.53
CA GLU A 107 -21.01 2.12 14.99
C GLU A 107 -20.51 0.84 15.70
N LYS A 108 -20.87 -0.32 15.17
CA LYS A 108 -20.37 -1.61 15.65
C LYS A 108 -18.89 -1.79 15.36
N ASP A 109 -18.42 -1.34 14.19
CA ASP A 109 -17.00 -1.36 13.85
C ASP A 109 -16.18 -0.45 14.75
N ILE A 110 -16.70 0.75 15.07
CA ILE A 110 -16.06 1.63 16.08
C ILE A 110 -16.02 0.96 17.46
N THR A 111 -17.05 0.21 17.81
CA THR A 111 -17.07 -0.56 19.08
C THR A 111 -16.00 -1.66 19.07
N LEU A 112 -15.78 -2.33 17.94
CA LEU A 112 -14.67 -3.26 17.78
C LEU A 112 -13.32 -2.54 17.93
N LEU A 113 -13.13 -1.42 17.23
CA LEU A 113 -11.88 -0.65 17.26
C LEU A 113 -11.49 -0.21 18.68
N LYS A 114 -12.45 0.12 19.53
CA LYS A 114 -12.19 0.42 20.98
C LYS A 114 -11.50 -0.72 21.72
N VAL A 115 -11.67 -1.96 21.25
CA VAL A 115 -11.09 -3.16 21.89
C VAL A 115 -9.74 -3.55 21.24
N VAL A 116 -9.60 -3.33 19.92
CA VAL A 116 -8.45 -3.85 19.15
C VAL A 116 -7.49 -2.78 18.63
N SER A 117 -7.70 -1.50 18.97
CA SER A 117 -6.92 -0.37 18.44
C SER A 117 -5.41 -0.49 18.63
N ASP A 118 -4.94 -1.16 19.68
CA ASP A 118 -3.51 -1.38 19.94
C ASP A 118 -2.84 -2.32 18.92
N TYR A 119 -3.65 -3.08 18.18
CA TYR A 119 -3.18 -4.06 17.21
C TYR A 119 -3.34 -3.60 15.76
N VAL A 120 -4.08 -2.49 15.53
CA VAL A 120 -4.46 -2.00 14.20
C VAL A 120 -3.56 -0.84 13.78
N ASP A 121 -3.05 -0.88 12.55
CA ASP A 121 -2.25 0.19 11.96
C ASP A 121 -3.07 1.10 11.04
N VAL A 122 -4.09 0.53 10.40
CA VAL A 122 -4.85 1.20 9.35
C VAL A 122 -6.34 0.92 9.48
N VAL A 123 -7.16 1.97 9.39
CA VAL A 123 -8.59 1.86 9.19
C VAL A 123 -8.93 2.28 7.77
N MET A 124 -9.53 1.38 6.99
CA MET A 124 -9.99 1.68 5.65
C MET A 124 -11.46 2.07 5.70
N LEU A 125 -11.78 3.27 5.23
CA LEU A 125 -13.15 3.79 5.18
C LEU A 125 -13.74 3.51 3.80
N ALA A 126 -14.71 2.58 3.74
CA ALA A 126 -15.48 2.31 2.53
C ALA A 126 -16.39 3.49 2.19
N LYS A 127 -16.62 3.71 0.90
CA LYS A 127 -17.52 4.75 0.35
C LYS A 127 -17.23 6.15 0.91
N ALA A 128 -15.93 6.44 1.10
CA ALA A 128 -15.49 7.67 1.74
C ALA A 128 -15.93 8.90 0.96
N GLY A 129 -16.56 9.83 1.65
CA GLY A 129 -17.00 11.11 1.09
C GLY A 129 -18.25 11.07 0.24
N GLU A 130 -18.95 9.94 0.16
CA GLU A 130 -20.16 9.82 -0.67
C GLU A 130 -21.38 10.50 -0.04
N ALA A 131 -21.57 10.35 1.25
CA ALA A 131 -22.77 10.82 1.95
C ALA A 131 -22.56 12.19 2.62
N TYR A 132 -21.42 12.39 3.30
CA TYR A 132 -21.16 13.58 4.13
C TYR A 132 -19.89 14.34 3.73
N GLY A 133 -19.30 14.01 2.58
CA GLY A 133 -18.08 14.65 2.10
C GLY A 133 -16.88 14.40 3.01
N SER A 134 -15.97 15.36 3.07
CA SER A 134 -14.75 15.25 3.88
C SER A 134 -15.00 15.19 5.40
N ALA A 135 -16.20 15.51 5.86
CA ALA A 135 -16.60 15.40 7.26
C ALA A 135 -16.48 13.94 7.77
N GLU A 136 -16.68 12.95 6.90
CA GLU A 136 -16.53 11.54 7.27
C GLU A 136 -15.11 11.22 7.76
N VAL A 137 -14.09 11.69 7.04
CA VAL A 137 -12.67 11.50 7.42
C VAL A 137 -12.32 12.36 8.62
N ARG A 138 -12.83 13.60 8.70
CA ARG A 138 -12.61 14.46 9.86
C ARG A 138 -13.09 13.81 11.16
N ASP A 139 -14.33 13.36 11.17
CA ASP A 139 -14.96 12.81 12.37
C ASP A 139 -14.32 11.46 12.74
N LEU A 140 -14.03 10.60 11.76
CA LEU A 140 -13.28 9.37 11.98
C LEU A 140 -11.86 9.65 12.49
N SER A 141 -11.17 10.67 11.96
CA SER A 141 -9.85 11.08 12.47
C SER A 141 -9.89 11.44 13.95
N SER A 142 -10.91 12.19 14.37
CA SER A 142 -11.08 12.54 15.79
C SER A 142 -11.26 11.29 16.66
N ILE A 143 -12.12 10.37 16.24
CA ILE A 143 -12.34 9.10 16.96
C ILE A 143 -11.05 8.30 17.08
N LEU A 144 -10.29 8.17 16.00
CA LEU A 144 -9.06 7.36 16.00
C LEU A 144 -7.93 8.01 16.81
N LEU A 145 -7.82 9.35 16.78
CA LEU A 145 -6.85 10.06 17.61
C LEU A 145 -7.08 9.83 19.10
N ASP A 146 -8.34 9.74 19.53
CA ASP A 146 -8.71 9.43 20.92
C ASP A 146 -8.44 7.96 21.29
N LEU A 147 -8.54 7.03 20.32
CA LEU A 147 -8.31 5.60 20.55
C LEU A 147 -6.82 5.24 20.49
N ASN A 148 -6.18 5.56 19.37
CA ASN A 148 -4.75 5.32 19.13
C ASN A 148 -4.25 6.26 18.02
N PRO A 149 -3.47 7.31 18.34
CA PRO A 149 -3.02 8.32 17.38
C PRO A 149 -2.06 7.79 16.29
N LYS A 150 -1.62 6.53 16.39
CA LYS A 150 -0.79 5.89 15.36
C LYS A 150 -1.61 5.32 14.21
N ILE A 151 -2.90 5.10 14.40
CA ILE A 151 -3.77 4.55 13.36
C ILE A 151 -3.92 5.57 12.24
N THR A 152 -3.71 5.11 11.01
CA THR A 152 -3.94 5.92 9.81
C THR A 152 -5.25 5.55 9.12
N ILE A 153 -5.79 6.47 8.34
CA ILE A 153 -7.01 6.25 7.54
C ILE A 153 -6.61 6.06 6.08
N GLN A 154 -7.21 5.05 5.44
CA GLN A 154 -7.20 4.86 3.99
C GLN A 154 -8.63 5.01 3.45
N PRO A 155 -9.03 6.22 3.00
CA PRO A 155 -10.33 6.41 2.36
C PRO A 155 -10.34 5.70 1.00
N ILE A 156 -11.46 5.02 0.68
CA ILE A 156 -11.65 4.39 -0.62
C ILE A 156 -12.43 5.36 -1.52
N ILE A 157 -11.81 5.74 -2.64
CA ILE A 157 -12.41 6.60 -3.66
C ILE A 157 -13.12 5.70 -4.67
N GLU A 158 -14.40 5.53 -4.50
CA GLU A 158 -15.21 4.58 -5.28
C GLU A 158 -16.51 5.20 -5.82
N HIS A 159 -16.59 6.54 -5.78
CA HIS A 159 -17.71 7.30 -6.35
C HIS A 159 -17.22 8.64 -6.92
N PRO A 160 -17.83 9.18 -8.00
CA PRO A 160 -17.45 10.48 -8.58
C PRO A 160 -17.52 11.66 -7.59
N ARG A 161 -18.41 11.61 -6.58
CA ARG A 161 -18.46 12.64 -5.52
C ARG A 161 -17.18 12.65 -4.70
N SER A 162 -16.66 11.47 -4.34
CA SER A 162 -15.42 11.32 -3.59
C SER A 162 -14.24 11.88 -4.38
N LEU A 163 -14.21 11.69 -5.70
CA LEU A 163 -13.17 12.24 -6.57
C LEU A 163 -13.06 13.76 -6.47
N LYS A 164 -14.17 14.47 -6.36
CA LYS A 164 -14.19 15.94 -6.25
C LYS A 164 -13.60 16.47 -4.95
N ILE A 165 -13.57 15.67 -3.91
CA ILE A 165 -13.12 16.05 -2.56
C ILE A 165 -11.81 15.37 -2.15
N VAL A 166 -11.10 14.74 -3.09
CA VAL A 166 -9.79 14.13 -2.83
C VAL A 166 -8.82 15.11 -2.18
N PRO A 167 -8.70 16.39 -2.61
CA PRO A 167 -7.85 17.36 -1.93
C PRO A 167 -8.21 17.54 -0.44
N ASP A 168 -9.50 17.62 -0.13
CA ASP A 168 -9.96 17.76 1.25
C ASP A 168 -9.67 16.51 2.07
N LEU A 169 -9.92 15.30 1.50
CA LEU A 169 -9.60 14.04 2.17
C LEU A 169 -8.10 13.93 2.45
N MET A 170 -7.27 14.39 1.51
CA MET A 170 -5.82 14.38 1.63
C MET A 170 -5.27 15.44 2.59
N SER A 171 -6.05 16.42 3.03
CA SER A 171 -5.60 17.46 3.97
C SER A 171 -5.37 16.92 5.39
N TYR A 172 -6.02 15.82 5.78
CA TYR A 172 -5.92 15.26 7.12
C TYR A 172 -4.61 14.49 7.33
N ASN A 173 -3.91 14.77 8.42
CA ASN A 173 -2.64 14.10 8.77
C ASN A 173 -2.79 12.60 9.03
N THR A 174 -3.96 12.15 9.43
CA THR A 174 -4.29 10.73 9.61
C THR A 174 -4.39 9.98 8.29
N VAL A 175 -4.62 10.66 7.16
CA VAL A 175 -4.63 10.05 5.83
C VAL A 175 -3.21 10.04 5.26
N LYS A 176 -2.68 8.88 4.96
CA LYS A 176 -1.38 8.71 4.27
C LYS A 176 -1.54 8.24 2.83
N HIS A 177 -2.61 7.52 2.54
CA HIS A 177 -2.95 6.99 1.23
C HIS A 177 -4.44 7.11 1.01
N VAL A 178 -4.83 7.16 -0.28
CA VAL A 178 -6.17 6.82 -0.71
C VAL A 178 -6.13 5.55 -1.55
N VAL A 179 -7.24 4.84 -1.57
CA VAL A 179 -7.44 3.64 -2.38
C VAL A 179 -8.37 3.97 -3.53
N PHE A 180 -8.08 3.50 -4.73
CA PHE A 180 -9.00 3.62 -5.85
C PHE A 180 -9.88 2.38 -5.97
N GLY A 181 -11.15 2.51 -5.60
CA GLY A 181 -12.16 1.45 -5.65
C GLY A 181 -12.78 1.33 -7.05
N ILE A 182 -12.09 0.66 -7.97
CA ILE A 182 -12.37 0.65 -9.41
C ILE A 182 -13.76 0.10 -9.78
N HIS A 183 -14.26 -0.89 -9.06
CA HIS A 183 -15.52 -1.56 -9.39
C HIS A 183 -16.75 -0.68 -9.09
N ASP A 184 -16.84 -0.17 -7.87
CA ASP A 184 -17.94 0.73 -7.51
C ASP A 184 -17.85 2.07 -8.22
N PHE A 185 -16.62 2.57 -8.44
CA PHE A 185 -16.41 3.80 -9.21
C PHE A 185 -16.90 3.66 -10.65
N SER A 186 -16.51 2.58 -11.36
CA SER A 186 -16.97 2.33 -12.73
C SER A 186 -18.48 2.17 -12.83
N LYS A 187 -19.07 1.44 -11.86
CA LYS A 187 -20.53 1.29 -11.74
C LYS A 187 -21.21 2.65 -11.58
N ALA A 188 -20.71 3.50 -10.67
CA ALA A 188 -21.27 4.82 -10.43
C ALA A 188 -21.14 5.78 -11.62
N MET A 189 -20.09 5.58 -12.44
CA MET A 189 -19.83 6.33 -13.67
C MET A 189 -20.58 5.78 -14.90
N GLY A 190 -21.15 4.58 -14.81
CA GLY A 190 -21.72 3.88 -15.98
C GLY A 190 -20.66 3.40 -16.98
N ILE A 191 -19.38 3.24 -16.54
CA ILE A 191 -18.29 2.75 -17.37
C ILE A 191 -18.26 1.23 -17.30
N ASN A 192 -18.26 0.57 -18.45
CA ASN A 192 -18.15 -0.87 -18.53
C ASN A 192 -16.68 -1.29 -18.53
N ILE A 193 -16.19 -1.75 -17.41
CA ILE A 193 -14.84 -2.30 -17.26
C ILE A 193 -14.84 -3.82 -17.29
N THR A 194 -13.74 -4.37 -17.78
CA THR A 194 -13.39 -5.78 -17.65
C THR A 194 -12.06 -5.90 -16.88
N PRO A 195 -11.73 -7.09 -16.35
CA PRO A 195 -10.41 -7.28 -15.75
C PRO A 195 -9.25 -6.95 -16.70
N ALA A 196 -9.45 -7.02 -18.01
CA ALA A 196 -8.40 -6.77 -19.00
C ALA A 196 -8.22 -5.29 -19.37
N ASN A 197 -9.23 -4.43 -19.22
CA ASN A 197 -9.22 -3.05 -19.76
C ASN A 197 -9.42 -1.95 -18.69
N TRP A 198 -9.57 -2.27 -17.42
CA TRP A 198 -9.95 -1.26 -16.42
C TRP A 198 -8.90 -0.14 -16.27
N ILE A 199 -7.61 -0.45 -16.45
CA ILE A 199 -6.56 0.57 -16.35
C ILE A 199 -6.73 1.62 -17.44
N GLU A 200 -6.96 1.19 -18.67
CA GLU A 200 -7.14 2.08 -19.82
C GLU A 200 -8.39 2.95 -19.64
N GLU A 201 -9.51 2.33 -19.28
CA GLU A 201 -10.80 3.01 -19.14
C GLU A 201 -10.83 4.00 -17.98
N LEU A 202 -10.12 3.71 -16.88
CA LEU A 202 -10.13 4.51 -15.66
C LEU A 202 -8.85 5.36 -15.46
N THR A 203 -7.89 5.30 -16.37
CA THR A 203 -6.60 6.02 -16.28
C THR A 203 -6.80 7.54 -16.04
N TYR A 204 -7.79 8.15 -16.67
CA TYR A 204 -8.06 9.58 -16.47
C TYR A 204 -8.35 9.91 -14.99
N PHE A 205 -9.23 9.15 -14.36
CA PHE A 205 -9.62 9.35 -12.97
C PHE A 205 -8.49 8.98 -12.01
N LEU A 206 -7.78 7.88 -12.30
CA LEU A 206 -6.60 7.47 -11.54
C LEU A 206 -5.53 8.56 -11.55
N ASN A 207 -5.25 9.17 -12.71
CA ASN A 207 -4.27 10.25 -12.82
C ASN A 207 -4.69 11.49 -12.04
N GLN A 208 -5.99 11.83 -11.97
CA GLN A 208 -6.49 12.93 -11.13
C GLN A 208 -6.24 12.64 -9.64
N ILE A 209 -6.56 11.43 -9.17
CA ILE A 209 -6.31 11.01 -7.79
C ILE A 209 -4.80 11.07 -7.49
N MET A 210 -3.97 10.58 -8.41
CA MET A 210 -2.52 10.60 -8.28
C MET A 210 -1.97 12.01 -8.17
N PHE A 211 -2.46 12.93 -9.01
CA PHE A 211 -2.04 14.33 -9.02
C PHE A 211 -2.31 14.99 -7.66
N GLU A 212 -3.54 14.88 -7.15
CA GLU A 212 -3.92 15.46 -5.87
C GLU A 212 -3.16 14.82 -4.69
N ALA A 213 -2.97 13.52 -4.73
CA ALA A 213 -2.17 12.81 -3.72
C ALA A 213 -0.73 13.31 -3.68
N ARG A 214 -0.12 13.57 -4.84
CA ARG A 214 1.26 14.08 -4.92
C ARG A 214 1.39 15.52 -4.43
N ILE A 215 0.41 16.39 -4.72
CA ILE A 215 0.35 17.75 -4.14
C ILE A 215 0.35 17.67 -2.60
N ALA A 216 -0.41 16.73 -2.05
CA ALA A 216 -0.51 16.54 -0.60
C ALA A 216 0.67 15.73 0.01
N GLY A 217 1.64 15.29 -0.78
CA GLY A 217 2.73 14.41 -0.33
C GLY A 217 2.29 13.02 0.11
N LYS A 218 1.23 12.48 -0.49
CA LYS A 218 0.59 11.21 -0.08
C LYS A 218 0.56 10.18 -1.21
N GLY A 219 0.27 8.93 -0.83
CA GLY A 219 0.25 7.80 -1.74
C GLY A 219 -1.12 7.45 -2.29
N VAL A 220 -1.10 6.66 -3.36
CA VAL A 220 -2.30 6.03 -3.95
C VAL A 220 -2.08 4.53 -4.04
N ILE A 221 -3.07 3.77 -3.62
CA ILE A 221 -3.08 2.31 -3.69
C ILE A 221 -4.00 1.90 -4.84
N GLY A 222 -3.49 1.01 -5.68
CA GLY A 222 -4.21 0.50 -6.85
C GLY A 222 -5.36 -0.42 -6.50
N GLY A 223 -6.24 -0.57 -7.47
CA GLY A 223 -7.46 -1.33 -7.32
C GLY A 223 -7.28 -2.84 -7.24
N VAL A 224 -8.35 -3.50 -6.87
CA VAL A 224 -8.44 -4.96 -6.74
C VAL A 224 -8.75 -5.61 -8.09
N GLU A 225 -7.95 -6.60 -8.47
CA GLU A 225 -8.28 -7.50 -9.57
C GLU A 225 -9.25 -8.58 -9.09
N THR A 226 -10.27 -8.86 -9.88
CA THR A 226 -11.23 -9.96 -9.62
C THR A 226 -10.77 -11.30 -10.20
N LEU A 227 -9.70 -11.30 -10.98
CA LEU A 227 -9.11 -12.50 -11.56
C LEU A 227 -8.49 -13.39 -10.49
N ILE A 228 -8.59 -14.69 -10.65
CA ILE A 228 -7.97 -15.71 -9.79
C ILE A 228 -7.23 -16.67 -10.70
N GLY A 229 -5.89 -16.60 -10.69
CA GLY A 229 -5.05 -17.52 -11.42
C GLY A 229 -4.94 -18.88 -10.70
N GLU A 230 -4.74 -19.94 -11.48
CA GLU A 230 -4.60 -21.31 -10.94
C GLU A 230 -3.19 -21.58 -10.40
N HIS A 231 -2.19 -20.84 -10.88
CA HIS A 231 -0.78 -21.08 -10.58
C HIS A 231 -0.19 -20.02 -9.65
N THR A 232 0.51 -20.49 -8.63
CA THR A 232 1.27 -19.60 -7.72
C THR A 232 2.74 -19.60 -8.11
N MET A 233 3.27 -18.41 -8.41
CA MET A 233 4.68 -18.23 -8.75
C MET A 233 5.57 -18.45 -7.51
N PRO A 234 6.66 -19.24 -7.64
CA PRO A 234 7.64 -19.41 -6.57
C PRO A 234 8.33 -18.10 -6.16
N GLU A 235 8.49 -17.87 -4.86
CA GLU A 235 9.07 -16.64 -4.30
C GLU A 235 10.55 -16.38 -4.66
N LYS A 236 11.25 -17.38 -5.21
CA LYS A 236 12.63 -17.24 -5.67
C LYS A 236 12.80 -16.34 -6.91
N PHE A 237 11.74 -16.11 -7.65
CA PHE A 237 11.76 -15.24 -8.84
C PHE A 237 11.53 -13.79 -8.41
N ILE A 238 12.62 -13.02 -8.33
CA ILE A 238 12.62 -11.63 -7.83
C ILE A 238 13.04 -10.61 -8.88
N GLU A 239 13.54 -11.05 -10.03
CA GLU A 239 13.85 -10.19 -11.16
C GLU A 239 12.68 -10.17 -12.16
N PRO A 240 12.32 -9.02 -12.73
CA PRO A 240 11.20 -8.90 -13.67
C PRO A 240 11.31 -9.81 -14.91
N HIS A 241 12.54 -10.12 -15.37
CA HIS A 241 12.74 -11.02 -16.51
C HIS A 241 12.45 -12.48 -16.15
N ASP A 242 12.77 -12.90 -14.91
CA ASP A 242 12.44 -14.25 -14.42
C ASP A 242 10.93 -14.44 -14.29
N VAL A 243 10.24 -13.39 -13.80
CA VAL A 243 8.77 -13.41 -13.69
C VAL A 243 8.14 -13.54 -15.07
N ARG A 244 8.58 -12.74 -16.06
CA ARG A 244 8.07 -12.86 -17.44
C ARG A 244 8.30 -14.26 -18.00
N ARG A 245 9.52 -14.79 -17.85
CA ARG A 245 9.83 -16.16 -18.30
C ARG A 245 8.97 -17.21 -17.61
N TRP A 246 8.73 -17.08 -16.30
CA TRP A 246 7.85 -18.00 -15.58
C TRP A 246 6.41 -17.91 -16.07
N LEU A 247 5.91 -16.70 -16.30
CA LEU A 247 4.55 -16.48 -16.84
C LEU A 247 4.40 -17.07 -18.25
N ASP A 248 5.43 -16.97 -19.10
CA ASP A 248 5.41 -17.54 -20.44
C ASP A 248 5.34 -19.08 -20.43
N LEU A 249 6.02 -19.71 -19.47
CA LEU A 249 6.14 -21.17 -19.37
C LEU A 249 5.03 -21.82 -18.55
N HIS A 250 4.54 -21.15 -17.50
CA HIS A 250 3.66 -21.73 -16.48
C HIS A 250 2.46 -20.87 -16.10
N GLY A 251 2.43 -19.60 -16.51
CA GLY A 251 1.38 -18.68 -16.12
C GLY A 251 0.10 -18.92 -16.93
N ASP A 252 -1.04 -18.70 -16.27
CA ASP A 252 -2.34 -18.55 -16.92
C ASP A 252 -2.55 -17.09 -17.38
N ASP A 253 -3.62 -16.85 -18.14
CA ASP A 253 -3.92 -15.52 -18.67
C ASP A 253 -4.27 -14.53 -17.55
N GLU A 254 -4.92 -15.01 -16.50
CA GLU A 254 -5.26 -14.25 -15.30
C GLU A 254 -4.01 -13.70 -14.63
N SER A 255 -3.02 -14.55 -14.36
CA SER A 255 -1.73 -14.15 -13.76
C SER A 255 -0.97 -13.16 -14.63
N ARG A 256 -1.00 -13.33 -15.96
CA ARG A 256 -0.38 -12.39 -16.92
C ARG A 256 -1.03 -11.01 -16.86
N ILE A 257 -2.36 -10.96 -16.81
CA ILE A 257 -3.11 -9.70 -16.69
C ILE A 257 -2.80 -9.01 -15.36
N VAL A 258 -2.88 -9.74 -14.25
CA VAL A 258 -2.58 -9.20 -12.90
C VAL A 258 -1.17 -8.63 -12.83
N TYR A 259 -0.17 -9.35 -13.34
CA TYR A 259 1.22 -8.85 -13.36
C TYR A 259 1.39 -7.61 -14.24
N ARG A 260 0.83 -7.62 -15.45
CA ARG A 260 0.86 -6.45 -16.36
C ARG A 260 0.26 -5.22 -15.70
N HIS A 261 -0.89 -5.35 -15.05
CA HIS A 261 -1.53 -4.24 -14.34
C HIS A 261 -0.70 -3.77 -13.15
N ALA A 262 -0.15 -4.69 -12.35
CA ALA A 262 0.72 -4.33 -11.24
C ALA A 262 1.97 -3.55 -11.69
N VAL A 263 2.59 -3.94 -12.82
CA VAL A 263 3.70 -3.20 -13.43
C VAL A 263 3.25 -1.81 -13.89
N THR A 264 2.14 -1.72 -14.62
CA THR A 264 1.61 -0.45 -15.13
C THR A 264 1.28 0.53 -13.98
N GLU A 265 0.66 0.05 -12.91
CA GLU A 265 0.37 0.85 -11.72
C GLU A 265 1.65 1.31 -11.02
N ALA A 266 2.62 0.42 -10.83
CA ALA A 266 3.90 0.75 -10.21
C ALA A 266 4.69 1.79 -11.03
N GLU A 267 4.70 1.66 -12.37
CA GLU A 267 5.32 2.62 -13.30
C GLU A 267 4.62 3.97 -13.30
N LYS A 268 3.30 4.01 -13.14
CA LYS A 268 2.53 5.25 -12.93
C LYS A 268 2.85 5.91 -11.58
N GLY A 269 3.52 5.21 -10.66
CA GLY A 269 3.94 5.72 -9.35
C GLY A 269 2.95 5.43 -8.22
N LEU A 270 2.03 4.47 -8.38
CA LEU A 270 1.23 4.00 -7.25
C LEU A 270 2.16 3.41 -6.17
N THR A 271 1.75 3.52 -4.92
CA THR A 271 2.60 3.15 -3.77
C THR A 271 2.32 1.76 -3.24
N GLY A 272 1.22 1.16 -3.65
CA GLY A 272 0.82 -0.20 -3.29
C GLY A 272 -0.32 -0.69 -4.15
N LYS A 273 -0.66 -1.97 -3.99
CA LYS A 273 -1.76 -2.63 -4.69
C LYS A 273 -2.53 -3.54 -3.75
N GLN A 274 -3.84 -3.57 -3.93
CA GLN A 274 -4.71 -4.52 -3.24
C GLN A 274 -4.88 -5.79 -4.06
N VAL A 275 -4.90 -6.92 -3.39
CA VAL A 275 -5.15 -8.25 -3.97
C VAL A 275 -6.15 -9.03 -3.13
N ILE A 276 -6.94 -9.90 -3.76
CA ILE A 276 -7.89 -10.79 -3.09
C ILE A 276 -7.43 -12.25 -3.06
N HIS A 277 -6.42 -12.59 -3.85
CA HIS A 277 -5.93 -13.96 -3.95
C HIS A 277 -4.47 -14.06 -3.50
N PRO A 278 -4.13 -15.01 -2.57
CA PRO A 278 -2.75 -15.16 -2.08
C PRO A 278 -1.72 -15.44 -3.19
N GLY A 279 -2.10 -16.17 -4.24
CA GLY A 279 -1.23 -16.47 -5.39
C GLY A 279 -0.74 -15.25 -6.14
N HIS A 280 -1.45 -14.13 -6.05
CA HIS A 280 -1.06 -12.87 -6.71
C HIS A 280 -0.08 -12.02 -5.90
N ILE A 281 0.09 -12.31 -4.60
CA ILE A 281 0.92 -11.46 -3.73
C ILE A 281 2.33 -11.35 -4.27
N HIS A 282 2.97 -12.45 -4.60
CA HIS A 282 4.37 -12.45 -5.04
C HIS A 282 4.54 -11.81 -6.42
N LEU A 283 3.65 -12.07 -7.36
CA LEU A 283 3.63 -11.39 -8.67
C LEU A 283 3.60 -9.86 -8.50
N CYS A 284 2.67 -9.37 -7.68
CA CYS A 284 2.54 -7.94 -7.42
C CYS A 284 3.72 -7.39 -6.62
N LYS A 285 4.30 -8.15 -5.67
CA LYS A 285 5.52 -7.74 -4.95
C LYS A 285 6.67 -7.47 -5.91
N VAL A 286 6.92 -8.36 -6.87
CA VAL A 286 8.01 -8.15 -7.85
C VAL A 286 7.75 -6.91 -8.71
N ALA A 287 6.50 -6.64 -9.09
CA ALA A 287 6.15 -5.45 -9.86
C ALA A 287 6.40 -4.13 -9.09
N TYR A 288 6.14 -4.12 -7.79
CA TYR A 288 6.26 -2.91 -6.95
C TYR A 288 7.63 -2.75 -6.29
N THR A 289 8.39 -3.82 -6.12
CA THR A 289 9.67 -3.81 -5.43
C THR A 289 10.81 -3.60 -6.42
N PRO A 290 11.73 -2.64 -6.19
CA PRO A 290 12.93 -2.54 -7.02
C PRO A 290 13.71 -3.84 -7.03
N SER A 291 14.10 -4.30 -8.22
CA SER A 291 14.84 -5.55 -8.37
C SER A 291 16.29 -5.41 -7.88
N PRO A 292 16.98 -6.52 -7.55
CA PRO A 292 18.40 -6.51 -7.22
C PRO A 292 19.26 -5.81 -8.27
N THR A 293 18.97 -6.02 -9.55
CA THR A 293 19.66 -5.34 -10.66
C THR A 293 19.44 -3.83 -10.62
N GLU A 294 18.19 -3.39 -10.40
CA GLU A 294 17.88 -1.97 -10.28
C GLU A 294 18.54 -1.35 -9.04
N ILE A 295 18.47 -2.00 -7.88
CA ILE A 295 19.10 -1.57 -6.63
C ILE A 295 20.60 -1.34 -6.84
N ASN A 296 21.32 -2.32 -7.41
CA ASN A 296 22.75 -2.22 -7.70
C ASN A 296 23.08 -1.04 -8.63
N LEU A 297 22.28 -0.82 -9.67
CA LEU A 297 22.45 0.34 -10.56
C LEU A 297 22.31 1.66 -9.79
N ARG A 298 21.29 1.80 -8.94
CA ARG A 298 21.07 3.04 -8.18
C ARG A 298 22.18 3.30 -7.16
N ILE A 299 22.71 2.26 -6.53
CA ILE A 299 23.87 2.38 -5.64
C ILE A 299 25.11 2.89 -6.42
N ARG A 300 25.41 2.34 -7.60
CA ARG A 300 26.53 2.79 -8.43
C ARG A 300 26.37 4.25 -8.88
N VAL A 301 25.17 4.65 -9.29
CA VAL A 301 24.86 6.04 -9.66
C VAL A 301 25.12 6.99 -8.49
N LEU A 302 24.64 6.68 -7.30
CA LEU A 302 24.83 7.53 -6.11
C LEU A 302 26.29 7.58 -5.65
N LYS A 303 27.04 6.46 -5.74
CA LYS A 303 28.49 6.43 -5.46
C LYS A 303 29.23 7.36 -6.42
N ALA A 304 28.97 7.28 -7.73
CA ALA A 304 29.59 8.13 -8.74
C ALA A 304 29.25 9.61 -8.51
N ALA A 305 28.02 9.94 -8.13
CA ALA A 305 27.62 11.32 -7.82
C ALA A 305 28.36 11.89 -6.57
N ILE A 306 28.58 11.04 -5.56
CA ILE A 306 29.32 11.41 -4.35
C ILE A 306 30.81 11.63 -4.67
N GLU A 307 31.43 10.72 -5.43
CA GLU A 307 32.84 10.79 -5.82
C GLU A 307 33.14 12.05 -6.66
N ALA A 308 32.20 12.47 -7.49
CA ALA A 308 32.30 13.68 -8.31
C ALA A 308 31.87 14.97 -7.60
N ASP A 309 31.47 14.90 -6.31
CA ASP A 309 30.86 16.01 -5.56
C ASP A 309 29.67 16.68 -6.25
N ALA A 310 28.90 15.87 -7.00
CA ALA A 310 27.80 16.35 -7.84
C ALA A 310 26.39 16.16 -7.20
N LEU A 311 26.32 15.58 -6.00
CA LEU A 311 25.03 15.19 -5.39
C LEU A 311 24.04 16.35 -5.22
N LEU A 312 24.54 17.57 -4.95
CA LEU A 312 23.77 18.79 -4.74
C LEU A 312 23.80 19.76 -5.93
N GLY A 313 24.66 19.53 -6.89
CA GLY A 313 24.81 20.38 -8.07
C GLY A 313 25.86 19.86 -9.01
N GLY A 314 25.65 20.07 -10.30
CA GLY A 314 26.50 19.56 -11.36
C GLY A 314 25.91 18.33 -12.03
N ALA A 315 26.60 17.89 -13.09
CA ALA A 315 26.22 16.71 -13.85
C ALA A 315 27.44 15.78 -14.04
N ILE A 316 27.20 14.51 -14.08
CA ILE A 316 28.24 13.49 -14.33
C ILE A 316 27.90 12.67 -15.57
N LYS A 317 28.96 12.18 -16.25
CA LYS A 317 28.76 11.14 -17.27
C LYS A 317 28.87 9.77 -16.61
N PHE A 318 27.79 8.99 -16.70
CA PHE A 318 27.72 7.66 -16.13
C PHE A 318 27.16 6.67 -17.19
N GLU A 319 27.94 5.65 -17.53
CA GLU A 319 27.57 4.61 -18.52
C GLU A 319 26.98 5.14 -19.86
N GLY A 320 27.49 6.27 -20.30
CA GLY A 320 27.10 6.89 -21.58
C GLY A 320 25.97 7.92 -21.46
N GLU A 321 25.35 8.06 -20.29
CA GLU A 321 24.29 9.03 -20.00
C GLU A 321 24.83 10.22 -19.18
N MET A 322 24.17 11.36 -19.30
CA MET A 322 24.40 12.53 -18.45
C MET A 322 23.40 12.53 -17.32
N LEU A 323 23.87 12.44 -16.08
CA LEU A 323 23.03 12.40 -14.87
C LEU A 323 23.26 13.65 -14.02
N ASP A 324 22.21 14.18 -13.43
CA ASP A 324 22.16 15.39 -12.64
C ASP A 324 21.34 15.20 -11.32
N PRO A 325 21.23 16.19 -10.43
CA PRO A 325 20.59 16.06 -9.13
C PRO A 325 19.17 15.45 -9.12
N PRO A 326 18.25 15.78 -10.02
CA PRO A 326 16.95 15.11 -10.10
C PRO A 326 17.05 13.58 -10.28
N MET A 327 18.03 13.11 -11.05
CA MET A 327 18.26 11.68 -11.28
C MET A 327 18.89 11.00 -10.06
N PHE A 328 19.76 11.71 -9.33
CA PHE A 328 20.30 11.21 -8.05
C PHE A 328 19.20 11.12 -6.99
N GLY A 329 18.29 12.13 -6.94
CA GLY A 329 17.10 12.10 -6.10
C GLY A 329 16.22 10.86 -6.39
N LYS A 330 15.96 10.58 -7.68
CA LYS A 330 15.21 9.39 -8.10
C LYS A 330 15.92 8.09 -7.72
N ALA A 331 17.25 8.04 -7.84
CA ALA A 331 18.04 6.88 -7.42
C ALA A 331 17.91 6.63 -5.92
N LEU A 332 18.00 7.67 -5.09
CA LEU A 332 17.80 7.56 -3.64
C LEU A 332 16.37 7.12 -3.30
N GLN A 333 15.34 7.69 -3.95
CA GLN A 333 13.94 7.27 -3.77
C GLN A 333 13.75 5.78 -4.04
N THR A 334 14.41 5.25 -5.09
CA THR A 334 14.36 3.82 -5.42
C THR A 334 14.92 2.98 -4.27
N LEU A 335 16.07 3.37 -3.69
CA LEU A 335 16.64 2.64 -2.55
C LEU A 335 15.75 2.72 -1.31
N LEU A 336 15.13 3.86 -1.02
CA LEU A 336 14.23 4.00 0.11
C LEU A 336 12.93 3.21 -0.08
N ARG A 337 12.41 3.13 -1.31
CA ARG A 337 11.31 2.22 -1.65
C ARG A 337 11.71 0.77 -1.43
N ALA A 338 12.90 0.38 -1.89
CA ALA A 338 13.41 -0.98 -1.68
C ALA A 338 13.57 -1.30 -0.18
N HIS A 339 14.03 -0.35 0.63
CA HIS A 339 14.10 -0.49 2.09
C HIS A 339 12.69 -0.69 2.69
N ALA A 340 11.74 0.17 2.38
CA ALA A 340 10.36 0.08 2.87
C ALA A 340 9.68 -1.25 2.51
N LEU A 341 10.00 -1.78 1.33
CA LEU A 341 9.48 -3.06 0.83
C LEU A 341 10.39 -4.26 1.19
N ARG A 342 11.37 -4.05 2.09
CA ARG A 342 12.26 -5.09 2.65
C ARG A 342 13.11 -5.82 1.61
N ALA A 343 13.52 -5.11 0.57
CA ALA A 343 14.39 -5.62 -0.50
C ALA A 343 15.87 -5.24 -0.34
N LEU A 344 16.21 -4.34 0.60
CA LEU A 344 17.59 -4.00 0.92
C LEU A 344 18.14 -4.87 2.04
N ASN A 345 19.43 -5.25 1.90
CA ASN A 345 20.21 -5.75 3.01
C ASN A 345 20.66 -4.60 3.94
N GLN A 346 21.32 -4.91 5.05
CA GLN A 346 21.73 -3.91 6.04
C GLN A 346 22.80 -2.94 5.51
N GLU A 347 23.73 -3.42 4.68
CA GLU A 347 24.81 -2.60 4.11
C GLU A 347 24.24 -1.54 3.16
N ASP A 348 23.37 -1.95 2.23
CA ASP A 348 22.72 -1.07 1.27
C ASP A 348 21.76 -0.09 1.97
N THR A 349 21.08 -0.54 3.02
CA THR A 349 20.26 0.33 3.89
C THR A 349 21.12 1.41 4.53
N ASN A 350 22.26 1.06 5.14
CA ASN A 350 23.17 2.02 5.76
C ASN A 350 23.74 3.00 4.73
N PHE A 351 24.03 2.52 3.51
CA PHE A 351 24.45 3.38 2.42
C PHE A 351 23.36 4.39 2.04
N ALA A 352 22.12 3.97 1.81
CA ALA A 352 21.01 4.86 1.48
C ALA A 352 20.79 5.93 2.57
N ILE A 353 20.85 5.55 3.85
CA ILE A 353 20.81 6.45 5.01
C ILE A 353 21.98 7.46 4.97
N SER A 354 23.17 7.00 4.67
CA SER A 354 24.35 7.89 4.61
C SER A 354 24.23 8.95 3.51
N VAL A 355 23.63 8.59 2.38
CA VAL A 355 23.34 9.55 1.29
C VAL A 355 22.28 10.54 1.72
N LEU A 356 21.19 10.09 2.33
CA LEU A 356 20.11 10.96 2.81
C LEU A 356 20.65 11.99 3.82
N ASN A 357 21.53 11.58 4.74
CA ASN A 357 22.13 12.46 5.74
C ASN A 357 23.10 13.52 5.15
N LYS A 358 23.55 13.34 3.92
CA LYS A 358 24.36 14.36 3.20
C LYS A 358 23.49 15.42 2.53
N LEU A 359 22.19 15.20 2.38
CA LEU A 359 21.28 16.15 1.74
C LEU A 359 20.76 17.15 2.76
N PRO A 360 20.76 18.47 2.44
CA PRO A 360 20.08 19.45 3.27
C PRO A 360 18.58 19.15 3.41
N ALA A 361 18.02 19.39 4.58
CA ALA A 361 16.60 19.15 4.85
C ALA A 361 15.67 19.87 3.84
N GLN A 362 16.09 21.05 3.35
CA GLN A 362 15.36 21.77 2.32
C GLN A 362 15.35 21.01 0.99
N VAL A 363 16.49 20.46 0.56
CA VAL A 363 16.60 19.68 -0.68
C VAL A 363 15.74 18.42 -0.60
N ILE A 364 15.72 17.76 0.57
CA ILE A 364 14.86 16.59 0.79
C ILE A 364 13.39 17.01 0.67
N ARG A 365 12.97 18.12 1.27
CA ARG A 365 11.59 18.62 1.17
C ARG A 365 11.17 19.02 -0.24
N GLU A 366 12.05 19.69 -0.99
CA GLU A 366 11.76 20.20 -2.33
C GLU A 366 11.77 19.09 -3.41
N ASN A 367 12.68 18.14 -3.27
CA ASN A 367 12.88 17.06 -4.26
C ASN A 367 12.18 15.75 -3.88
N TRP A 368 11.69 15.65 -2.65
CA TRP A 368 10.98 14.48 -2.21
C TRP A 368 9.51 14.60 -2.58
N PRO A 369 8.94 13.71 -3.41
CA PRO A 369 7.53 13.81 -3.81
C PRO A 369 6.56 13.73 -2.62
N TYR A 370 7.08 13.58 -1.41
CA TYR A 370 6.39 13.23 -0.18
C TYR A 370 6.75 14.17 0.97
N GLY A 371 6.89 15.46 0.67
CA GLY A 371 7.34 16.53 1.58
C GLY A 371 6.66 16.64 2.95
N ALA A 372 5.75 15.73 3.27
CA ALA A 372 5.13 15.62 4.59
C ALA A 372 5.91 14.72 5.57
N ILE A 373 7.08 14.20 5.18
CA ILE A 373 7.83 13.21 5.97
C ILE A 373 8.87 13.87 6.91
N LEU A 374 9.08 15.15 6.78
CA LEU A 374 9.96 15.96 7.62
C LEU A 374 9.16 17.06 8.32
#